data_ef49bb3c0ec0b308b0a20901802116b7
#
_entry.id   ef49bb3c0ec0b308b0a20901802116b7
#
_cell.length_a   1.000
_cell.length_b   1.000
_cell.length_c   1.000
_cell.angle_alpha   90.00
_cell.angle_beta   90.00
_cell.angle_gamma   90.00
#
_symmetry.space_group_name_H-M   'P 1'
#
loop_
_entity.id
_entity.type
_entity.pdbx_description
1 polymer ?
#
loop_
_entity_poly.entity_id
_entity_poly.type
_entity_poly.pdbx_seq_one_letter_code
_entity_poly.pdbx_strand_id
1 'polypeptide(L)'
;MFDIVLCIWYTIFMKKDMFTINKNGLSYGRGYVYSLQYHLVWCTKYRKKVLKDGIDVECKEMLESLAQEYKFQILAMEVMPDHIHLLVDCRPQFYISDMIKIMKGNLARQMFLLHPELKKELWGGHLWNPSYCAVTVSDRSREQVLAYIEGQKEKSR
;
A
#
# COMPACT_ATOMS: atom_id res chain seq x y z
N MET A 1 9.50 -14.32 -6.67
CA MET A 1 9.08 -13.24 -7.58
C MET A 1 7.76 -13.53 -8.28
N PHE A 2 7.54 -14.75 -8.74
CA PHE A 2 6.26 -15.18 -9.35
C PHE A 2 5.06 -15.13 -8.37
N ASP A 3 5.23 -15.44 -7.11
CA ASP A 3 4.15 -15.45 -6.11
C ASP A 3 3.59 -14.06 -5.78
N ILE A 4 4.41 -13.02 -5.89
CA ILE A 4 3.98 -11.64 -5.63
C ILE A 4 3.06 -11.17 -6.75
N VAL A 5 3.37 -11.49 -8.00
CA VAL A 5 2.56 -11.10 -9.16
C VAL A 5 1.22 -11.83 -9.17
N LEU A 6 1.20 -13.13 -8.84
CA LEU A 6 -0.04 -13.92 -8.74
C LEU A 6 -0.92 -13.42 -7.57
N CYS A 7 -0.32 -13.07 -6.44
CA CYS A 7 -1.04 -12.51 -5.30
C CYS A 7 -1.65 -11.14 -5.63
N ILE A 8 -0.93 -10.30 -6.40
CA ILE A 8 -1.42 -9.02 -6.93
C ILE A 8 -2.65 -9.24 -7.81
N TRP A 9 -2.60 -10.17 -8.75
CA TRP A 9 -3.72 -10.49 -9.64
C TRP A 9 -4.94 -11.02 -8.88
N TYR A 10 -4.73 -11.92 -7.93
CA TYR A 10 -5.81 -12.51 -7.15
C TYR A 10 -6.48 -11.48 -6.24
N THR A 11 -5.71 -10.62 -5.59
CA THR A 11 -6.25 -9.57 -4.70
C THR A 11 -7.00 -8.49 -5.47
N ILE A 12 -6.50 -8.09 -6.63
CA ILE A 12 -7.14 -7.08 -7.50
C ILE A 12 -8.41 -7.66 -8.15
N PHE A 13 -8.40 -8.92 -8.58
CA PHE A 13 -9.54 -9.54 -9.27
C PHE A 13 -10.70 -9.86 -8.33
N MET A 14 -10.43 -10.35 -7.12
CA MET A 14 -11.48 -10.75 -6.16
C MET A 14 -12.16 -9.58 -5.43
N LYS A 15 -11.56 -8.39 -5.40
CA LYS A 15 -12.11 -7.22 -4.68
C LYS A 15 -12.68 -6.11 -5.58
N LYS A 16 -12.81 -6.35 -6.87
CA LYS A 16 -13.33 -5.37 -7.83
C LYS A 16 -14.75 -4.87 -7.49
N ASP A 17 -15.52 -5.65 -6.74
CA ASP A 17 -16.92 -5.34 -6.42
C ASP A 17 -17.12 -4.60 -5.08
N MET A 18 -16.06 -4.37 -4.30
CA MET A 18 -16.18 -3.85 -2.93
C MET A 18 -15.81 -2.36 -2.77
N PHE A 19 -15.32 -1.70 -3.82
CA PHE A 19 -14.86 -0.31 -3.75
C PHE A 19 -15.58 0.59 -4.73
N THR A 20 -16.48 1.40 -4.21
CA THR A 20 -17.07 2.53 -4.95
C THR A 20 -16.04 3.69 -5.02
N ILE A 21 -15.00 3.50 -5.79
CA ILE A 21 -14.26 4.63 -6.33
C ILE A 21 -15.25 5.35 -7.27
N ASN A 22 -15.27 6.67 -7.27
CA ASN A 22 -16.07 7.46 -8.20
C ASN A 22 -16.11 6.77 -9.57
N LYS A 23 -17.26 6.81 -10.25
CA LYS A 23 -17.55 6.09 -11.51
C LYS A 23 -16.43 6.14 -12.57
N ASN A 24 -15.39 6.96 -12.38
CA ASN A 24 -14.27 7.19 -13.28
C ASN A 24 -12.89 6.82 -12.68
N GLY A 25 -12.79 6.26 -11.47
CA GLY A 25 -11.51 5.93 -10.81
C GLY A 25 -10.64 7.14 -10.49
N LEU A 26 -11.22 8.34 -10.40
CA LEU A 26 -10.52 9.59 -10.14
C LEU A 26 -10.84 10.15 -8.76
N SER A 27 -9.83 10.69 -8.10
CA SER A 27 -9.93 11.43 -6.85
C SER A 27 -9.76 12.94 -7.12
N TYR A 28 -10.44 13.77 -6.33
CA TYR A 28 -10.50 15.20 -6.53
C TYR A 28 -9.93 15.93 -5.32
N GLY A 29 -9.03 16.86 -5.57
CA GLY A 29 -8.52 17.81 -4.59
C GLY A 29 -8.84 19.26 -5.00
N ARG A 30 -8.46 20.22 -4.16
CA ARG A 30 -8.65 21.64 -4.48
C ARG A 30 -7.65 22.07 -5.57
N GLY A 31 -8.14 22.17 -6.81
CA GLY A 31 -7.33 22.58 -7.96
C GLY A 31 -6.58 21.44 -8.66
N TYR A 32 -6.85 20.17 -8.33
CA TYR A 32 -6.25 19.03 -9.00
C TYR A 32 -7.15 17.79 -8.99
N VAL A 33 -6.97 16.96 -9.99
CA VAL A 33 -7.61 15.64 -10.12
C VAL A 33 -6.51 14.60 -10.26
N TYR A 34 -6.64 13.47 -9.59
CA TYR A 34 -5.59 12.46 -9.57
C TYR A 34 -6.14 11.03 -9.49
N SER A 35 -5.32 10.10 -9.92
CA SER A 35 -5.45 8.68 -9.66
C SER A 35 -4.04 8.13 -9.42
N LEU A 36 -3.61 8.17 -8.17
CA LEU A 36 -2.27 7.76 -7.75
C LEU A 36 -2.39 6.58 -6.80
N GLN A 37 -2.62 5.42 -7.39
CA GLN A 37 -2.77 4.18 -6.66
C GLN A 37 -1.46 3.41 -6.67
N TYR A 38 -1.08 2.91 -5.50
CA TYR A 38 0.13 2.13 -5.30
C TYR A 38 -0.19 0.84 -4.58
N HIS A 39 0.33 -0.25 -5.09
CA HIS A 39 0.43 -1.51 -4.36
C HIS A 39 1.76 -1.53 -3.61
N LEU A 40 1.67 -1.55 -2.28
CA LEU A 40 2.81 -1.53 -1.38
C LEU A 40 2.93 -2.88 -0.68
N VAL A 41 4.15 -3.40 -0.61
CA VAL A 41 4.43 -4.65 0.11
C VAL A 41 5.71 -4.49 0.92
N TRP A 42 5.70 -4.93 2.17
CA TRP A 42 6.92 -5.07 2.96
C TRP A 42 6.82 -6.27 3.91
N CYS A 43 7.97 -6.78 4.29
CA CYS A 43 8.09 -7.99 5.09
C CYS A 43 8.59 -7.68 6.50
N THR A 44 8.29 -8.58 7.43
CA THR A 44 8.93 -8.62 8.73
C THR A 44 10.43 -8.91 8.59
N LYS A 45 11.20 -8.54 9.60
CA LYS A 45 12.63 -8.85 9.65
C LYS A 45 12.84 -10.36 9.59
N TYR A 46 13.72 -10.81 8.69
CA TYR A 46 13.98 -12.24 8.42
C TYR A 46 12.74 -13.06 8.04
N ARG A 47 11.67 -12.40 7.57
CA ARG A 47 10.37 -13.04 7.28
C ARG A 47 9.82 -13.87 8.44
N LYS A 48 10.04 -13.42 9.64
CA LYS A 48 9.49 -14.06 10.84
C LYS A 48 7.97 -13.94 10.86
N LYS A 49 7.29 -15.06 11.09
CA LYS A 49 5.82 -15.16 11.12
C LYS A 49 5.27 -14.68 12.45
N VAL A 50 5.40 -13.39 12.72
CA VAL A 50 5.00 -12.77 14.00
C VAL A 50 3.67 -12.04 13.94
N LEU A 51 3.14 -11.73 12.74
CA LEU A 51 1.87 -11.02 12.56
C LEU A 51 0.70 -12.01 12.53
N LYS A 52 0.41 -12.62 13.66
CA LYS A 52 -0.63 -13.65 13.85
C LYS A 52 -1.28 -13.51 15.23
N ASP A 53 -2.26 -14.34 15.53
CA ASP A 53 -2.89 -14.46 16.85
C ASP A 53 -3.47 -13.11 17.37
N GLY A 54 -4.08 -12.33 16.45
CA GLY A 54 -4.68 -11.02 16.75
C GLY A 54 -3.80 -9.82 16.42
N ILE A 55 -2.48 -9.99 16.33
CA ILE A 55 -1.54 -8.92 15.95
C ILE A 55 -1.83 -8.40 14.52
N ASP A 56 -2.24 -9.28 13.62
CA ASP A 56 -2.67 -8.92 12.28
C ASP A 56 -3.88 -7.98 12.27
N VAL A 57 -4.86 -8.20 13.16
CA VAL A 57 -6.03 -7.32 13.33
C VAL A 57 -5.61 -5.97 13.88
N GLU A 58 -4.77 -5.94 14.91
CA GLU A 58 -4.25 -4.70 15.48
C GLU A 58 -3.44 -3.89 14.46
N CYS A 59 -2.64 -4.55 13.61
CA CYS A 59 -1.94 -3.91 12.51
C CYS A 59 -2.89 -3.23 11.53
N LYS A 60 -4.00 -3.89 11.18
CA LYS A 60 -5.02 -3.33 10.28
C LYS A 60 -5.66 -2.08 10.88
N GLU A 61 -6.07 -2.13 12.14
CA GLU A 61 -6.66 -1.00 12.85
C GLU A 61 -5.71 0.20 12.94
N MET A 62 -4.43 -0.05 13.21
CA MET A 62 -3.41 1.00 13.24
C MET A 62 -3.19 1.64 11.88
N LEU A 63 -3.14 0.84 10.82
CA LEU A 63 -2.99 1.34 9.45
C LEU A 63 -4.18 2.20 9.03
N GLU A 64 -5.39 1.81 9.39
CA GLU A 64 -6.60 2.61 9.15
C GLU A 64 -6.56 3.94 9.90
N SER A 65 -6.13 3.93 11.17
CA SER A 65 -5.95 5.15 11.96
C SER A 65 -4.91 6.09 11.35
N LEU A 66 -3.78 5.55 10.88
CA LEU A 66 -2.75 6.33 10.19
C LEU A 66 -3.27 6.91 8.86
N ALA A 67 -4.08 6.15 8.12
CA ALA A 67 -4.68 6.64 6.89
C ALA A 67 -5.58 7.85 7.13
N GLN A 68 -6.37 7.83 8.21
CA GLN A 68 -7.20 8.96 8.62
C GLN A 68 -6.36 10.17 9.06
N GLU A 69 -5.35 9.94 9.89
CA GLU A 69 -4.46 11.00 10.40
C GLU A 69 -3.71 11.69 9.28
N TYR A 70 -3.09 10.93 8.38
CA TYR A 70 -2.27 11.44 7.29
C TYR A 70 -3.05 11.70 5.99
N LYS A 71 -4.38 11.44 5.98
CA LYS A 71 -5.29 11.77 4.88
C LYS A 71 -4.93 11.11 3.55
N PHE A 72 -4.61 9.83 3.58
CA PHE A 72 -4.59 8.96 2.41
C PHE A 72 -5.68 7.88 2.53
N GLN A 73 -5.96 7.17 1.45
CA GLN A 73 -6.99 6.14 1.45
C GLN A 73 -6.35 4.76 1.31
N ILE A 74 -6.79 3.82 2.14
CA ILE A 74 -6.49 2.40 1.97
C ILE A 74 -7.66 1.78 1.22
N LEU A 75 -7.43 1.34 -0.01
CA LEU A 75 -8.44 0.72 -0.86
C LEU A 75 -8.56 -0.77 -0.61
N ALA A 76 -7.46 -1.41 -0.28
CA ALA A 76 -7.40 -2.81 0.11
C ALA A 76 -6.21 -3.05 1.03
N MET A 77 -6.34 -4.00 1.93
CA MET A 77 -5.31 -4.33 2.91
C MET A 77 -5.37 -5.82 3.27
N GLU A 78 -4.20 -6.44 3.31
CA GLU A 78 -4.05 -7.78 3.86
C GLU A 78 -2.77 -7.86 4.68
N VAL A 79 -2.90 -8.37 5.91
CA VAL A 79 -1.79 -8.62 6.81
C VAL A 79 -1.58 -10.12 6.91
N MET A 80 -0.50 -10.59 6.30
CA MET A 80 -0.06 -11.97 6.35
C MET A 80 0.91 -12.15 7.53
N PRO A 81 1.18 -13.40 7.98
CA PRO A 81 2.04 -13.61 9.13
C PRO A 81 3.44 -12.98 9.04
N ASP A 82 4.00 -12.83 7.85
CA ASP A 82 5.36 -12.34 7.62
C ASP A 82 5.45 -11.14 6.66
N HIS A 83 4.33 -10.60 6.18
CA HIS A 83 4.31 -9.44 5.28
C HIS A 83 2.96 -8.76 5.24
N ILE A 84 2.95 -7.53 4.72
CA ILE A 84 1.74 -6.71 4.55
C ILE A 84 1.61 -6.33 3.08
N HIS A 85 0.38 -6.40 2.57
CA HIS A 85 -0.05 -5.84 1.29
C HIS A 85 -1.01 -4.69 1.51
N LEU A 86 -0.75 -3.56 0.87
CA LEU A 86 -1.65 -2.42 0.84
C LEU A 86 -1.89 -1.96 -0.58
N LEU A 87 -3.13 -1.66 -0.91
CA LEU A 87 -3.48 -0.82 -2.05
C LEU A 87 -3.91 0.54 -1.51
N VAL A 88 -3.16 1.57 -1.82
CA VAL A 88 -3.40 2.93 -1.33
C VAL A 88 -3.64 3.91 -2.46
N ASP A 89 -4.50 4.90 -2.23
CA ASP A 89 -4.66 6.07 -3.09
C ASP A 89 -4.11 7.29 -2.36
N CYS A 90 -3.13 7.96 -2.96
CA CYS A 90 -2.37 9.03 -2.36
C CYS A 90 -2.55 10.33 -3.12
N ARG A 91 -2.63 11.45 -2.41
CA ARG A 91 -2.61 12.77 -3.03
C ARG A 91 -1.23 13.06 -3.65
N PRO A 92 -1.17 13.91 -4.71
CA PRO A 92 0.09 14.25 -5.39
C PRO A 92 1.18 14.81 -4.48
N GLN A 93 0.79 15.38 -3.33
CA GLN A 93 1.70 16.00 -2.38
C GLN A 93 2.45 14.98 -1.48
N PHE A 94 2.08 13.70 -1.54
CA PHE A 94 2.72 12.66 -0.72
C PHE A 94 3.85 11.97 -1.47
N TYR A 95 4.98 11.87 -0.82
CA TYR A 95 6.07 11.00 -1.26
C TYR A 95 5.83 9.58 -0.72
N ILE A 96 5.86 8.59 -1.61
CA ILE A 96 5.63 7.18 -1.24
C ILE A 96 6.63 6.69 -0.20
N SER A 97 7.90 7.06 -0.33
CA SER A 97 8.93 6.70 0.63
C SER A 97 8.64 7.20 2.05
N ASP A 98 8.11 8.42 2.17
CA ASP A 98 7.76 9.00 3.47
C ASP A 98 6.54 8.32 4.07
N MET A 99 5.54 8.00 3.26
CA MET A 99 4.35 7.26 3.70
C MET A 99 4.73 5.88 4.23
N ILE A 100 5.56 5.15 3.51
CA ILE A 100 6.04 3.83 3.94
C ILE A 100 6.84 3.95 5.24
N LYS A 101 7.70 4.94 5.35
CA LYS A 101 8.47 5.22 6.57
C LYS A 101 7.55 5.50 7.76
N ILE A 102 6.53 6.32 7.57
CA ILE A 102 5.53 6.63 8.61
C ILE A 102 4.78 5.37 9.03
N MET A 103 4.26 4.60 8.10
CA MET A 103 3.52 3.38 8.39
C MET A 103 4.39 2.34 9.11
N LYS A 104 5.55 2.01 8.55
CA LYS A 104 6.48 1.03 9.15
C LYS A 104 6.96 1.47 10.53
N GLY A 105 7.31 2.74 10.69
CA GLY A 105 7.84 3.27 11.95
C GLY A 105 6.78 3.28 13.06
N ASN A 106 5.56 3.74 12.78
CA ASN A 106 4.47 3.75 13.74
C ASN A 106 4.04 2.33 14.12
N LEU A 107 3.85 1.44 13.15
CA LEU A 107 3.51 0.04 13.41
C LEU A 107 4.57 -0.62 14.28
N ALA A 108 5.86 -0.51 13.95
CA ALA A 108 6.92 -1.13 14.73
C ALA A 108 6.94 -0.64 16.17
N ARG A 109 6.82 0.67 16.39
CA ARG A 109 6.78 1.26 17.73
C ARG A 109 5.60 0.76 18.54
N GLN A 110 4.40 0.79 17.98
CA GLN A 110 3.19 0.37 18.67
C GLN A 110 3.18 -1.14 18.93
N MET A 111 3.59 -1.94 17.96
CA MET A 111 3.68 -3.40 18.14
C MET A 111 4.65 -3.78 19.24
N PHE A 112 5.81 -3.15 19.34
CA PHE A 112 6.76 -3.42 20.42
C PHE A 112 6.31 -2.91 21.80
N LEU A 113 5.40 -1.94 21.84
CA LEU A 113 4.78 -1.48 23.09
C LEU A 113 3.71 -2.45 23.56
N LEU A 114 2.83 -2.89 22.67
CA LEU A 114 1.72 -3.79 22.97
C LEU A 114 2.18 -5.24 23.15
N HIS A 115 3.20 -5.65 22.39
CA HIS A 115 3.72 -7.02 22.32
C HIS A 115 5.24 -7.02 22.54
N PRO A 116 5.71 -6.75 23.79
CA PRO A 116 7.15 -6.73 24.10
C PRO A 116 7.86 -8.05 23.81
N GLU A 117 7.13 -9.18 23.81
CA GLU A 117 7.63 -10.52 23.47
C GLU A 117 8.18 -10.60 22.04
N LEU A 118 7.67 -9.80 21.11
CA LEU A 118 8.15 -9.74 19.72
C LEU A 118 9.65 -9.39 19.63
N LYS A 119 10.16 -8.65 20.59
CA LYS A 119 11.59 -8.29 20.65
C LYS A 119 12.49 -9.51 20.86
N LYS A 120 11.97 -10.57 21.47
CA LYS A 120 12.71 -11.80 21.68
C LYS A 120 12.85 -12.62 20.40
N GLU A 121 11.84 -12.53 19.53
CA GLU A 121 11.82 -13.24 18.26
C GLU A 121 12.56 -12.48 17.14
N LEU A 122 12.67 -11.16 17.28
CA LEU A 122 13.21 -10.27 16.27
C LEU A 122 14.56 -9.70 16.71
N TRP A 123 15.61 -10.30 16.21
CA TRP A 123 16.99 -9.90 16.50
C TRP A 123 17.25 -8.44 16.08
N GLY A 124 17.94 -7.68 16.95
CA GLY A 124 18.31 -6.30 16.70
C GLY A 124 17.18 -5.29 16.88
N GLY A 125 16.01 -5.69 17.40
CA GLY A 125 14.92 -4.78 17.74
C GLY A 125 14.22 -4.11 16.53
N HIS A 126 14.31 -4.72 15.34
CA HIS A 126 13.66 -4.27 14.13
C HIS A 126 12.50 -5.20 13.76
N LEU A 127 11.29 -4.64 13.67
CA LEU A 127 10.11 -5.40 13.23
C LEU A 127 10.17 -5.71 11.73
N TRP A 128 10.61 -4.74 10.93
CA TRP A 128 10.54 -4.78 9.48
C TRP A 128 11.90 -4.97 8.81
N ASN A 129 11.88 -5.69 7.69
CA ASN A 129 12.97 -5.61 6.72
C ASN A 129 13.07 -4.16 6.21
N PRO A 130 14.27 -3.60 6.01
CA PRO A 130 14.44 -2.24 5.49
C PRO A 130 13.78 -2.01 4.12
N SER A 131 13.76 -3.04 3.28
CA SER A 131 13.20 -2.97 1.92
C SER A 131 11.68 -2.94 1.88
N TYR A 132 11.16 -2.49 0.75
CA TYR A 132 9.74 -2.55 0.39
C TYR A 132 9.60 -2.65 -1.13
N CYS A 133 8.43 -3.05 -1.59
CA CYS A 133 8.04 -3.00 -2.98
C CYS A 133 6.92 -1.96 -3.14
N ALA A 134 7.03 -1.09 -4.14
CA ALA A 134 5.99 -0.14 -4.51
C ALA A 134 5.77 -0.20 -6.01
N VAL A 135 4.54 -0.50 -6.41
CA VAL A 135 4.14 -0.62 -7.81
C VAL A 135 2.93 0.28 -8.04
N THR A 136 2.97 1.08 -9.09
CA THR A 136 1.80 1.87 -9.51
C THR A 136 0.73 0.96 -10.07
N VAL A 137 -0.53 1.25 -9.72
CA VAL A 137 -1.69 0.52 -10.22
C VAL A 137 -2.51 1.47 -11.07
N SER A 138 -2.76 1.10 -12.33
CA SER A 138 -3.55 1.89 -13.27
C SER A 138 -4.48 0.98 -14.06
N ASP A 139 -5.69 1.48 -14.33
CA ASP A 139 -6.62 0.80 -15.23
C ASP A 139 -6.24 0.94 -16.71
N ARG A 140 -5.20 1.74 -17.00
CA ARG A 140 -4.71 1.98 -18.36
C ARG A 140 -3.41 1.24 -18.60
N SER A 141 -3.36 0.48 -19.67
CA SER A 141 -2.12 -0.13 -20.13
C SER A 141 -1.13 0.94 -20.61
N ARG A 142 0.16 0.59 -20.58
CA ARG A 142 1.22 1.46 -21.10
C ARG A 142 0.98 1.89 -22.54
N GLU A 143 0.48 0.96 -23.38
CA GLU A 143 0.17 1.19 -24.79
C GLU A 143 -0.93 2.24 -24.96
N GLN A 144 -1.96 2.21 -24.10
CA GLN A 144 -3.04 3.20 -24.13
C GLN A 144 -2.53 4.61 -23.75
N VAL A 145 -1.64 4.71 -22.77
CA VAL A 145 -1.02 5.99 -22.38
C VAL A 145 -0.13 6.52 -23.50
N LEU A 146 0.68 5.67 -24.11
CA LEU A 146 1.52 6.05 -25.25
C LEU A 146 0.68 6.54 -26.43
N ALA A 147 -0.36 5.78 -26.80
CA ALA A 147 -1.28 6.16 -27.88
C ALA A 147 -2.00 7.49 -27.57
N TYR A 148 -2.38 7.74 -26.31
CA TYR A 148 -2.96 9.02 -25.91
C TYR A 148 -1.99 10.19 -26.10
N ILE A 149 -0.73 10.02 -25.65
CA ILE A 149 0.31 11.07 -25.77
C ILE A 149 0.63 11.35 -27.24
N GLU A 150 0.76 10.33 -28.06
CA GLU A 150 1.02 10.45 -29.50
C GLU A 150 -0.14 11.15 -30.21
N GLY A 151 -1.38 10.79 -29.89
CA GLY A 151 -2.58 11.42 -30.44
C GLY A 151 -2.75 12.91 -30.09
N GLN A 152 -2.10 13.40 -29.00
CA GLN A 152 -2.09 14.84 -28.68
C GLN A 152 -1.26 15.65 -29.67
N LYS A 153 -0.21 15.08 -30.28
CA LYS A 153 0.61 15.75 -31.31
C LYS A 153 -0.16 16.00 -32.58
N GLU A 154 -1.11 15.14 -32.93
CA GLU A 154 -1.93 15.29 -34.14
C GLU A 154 -3.01 16.36 -33.98
N LYS A 155 -3.53 16.57 -32.77
CA LYS A 155 -4.56 17.60 -32.48
C LYS A 155 -4.02 19.01 -32.33
N SER A 156 -2.70 19.18 -32.17
CA SER A 156 -2.05 20.48 -32.04
C SER A 156 -1.51 21.05 -33.35
N ARG A 157 -1.83 20.44 -34.50
CA ARG A 157 -1.59 20.93 -35.84
C ARG A 157 -2.90 21.42 -36.47
#